data_3b98778d26ac458fba8d8d19a3922de2
#
_entry.id   3b98778d26ac458fba8d8d19a3922de2
#
_cell.length_a   1.000
_cell.length_b   1.000
_cell.length_c   1.000
_cell.angle_alpha   90.00
_cell.angle_beta   90.00
_cell.angle_gamma   90.00
#
_symmetry.space_group_name_H-M   'P 1'
#
loop_
_entity.id
_entity.type
_entity.pdbx_description
1 polymer ?
#
loop_
_entity_poly.entity_id
_entity_poly.type
_entity_poly.pdbx_seq_one_letter_code
_entity_poly.pdbx_strand_id
1 'polypeptide(L)'
;MTFNLEHLLVYLGLLVGGLILCGFGIIVYRVFFHPLAKYPGPFLAKITDGYQLYHAWKGDRQLEFWRMHQRYGPVVRFGPNSICFNSNKALKEIYGFRTNVRKAEFYNAFVHPTANTHNTRDKEVHARKRRVMSQAFSESAMKEMQRYILGNVRTFCEQIGMMDGSVEETKGWTKPRKMSDWCNYLAMDILGDLCFGKAFHMLESPTNRFALELVEAATTRHLLCGTMPIVNKLNLDKILFPGLAAGRARYMGYSKGQLGERTKLGEETDRRDFFYYLLKARDPETGQGFSTPELWSESNLLIIAGSDTTSTAMAATLFYLVRCPRALERVTEEIRSKFNDVEEICQGATLASCTYLRACIDEAMRLSPSVGGILPREVLSGGITVEGRAIPEGTVIGVPHYTIHHNESYYPSPYEYVPERWLVGALNPLTGEKTTEDEVALAASAFCPFSIGPRGCIGKGLAYVEMTNTLARTMYLYDMRKAIGIVDPAEGNPKNEWGRHRPGEMQLVDTFTSAKNGPMIEFRKAEHIKT
;
A
#
# COMPACT_ATOMS: atom_id res chain seq x y z
N MET A 1 55.13 -25.74 -14.20
CA MET A 1 53.95 -25.97 -15.02
C MET A 1 53.57 -24.66 -15.67
N THR A 2 54.02 -24.41 -16.90
CA THR A 2 53.60 -23.25 -17.71
C THR A 2 52.17 -23.51 -18.17
N PHE A 3 51.20 -22.86 -17.55
CA PHE A 3 49.83 -22.84 -18.04
C PHE A 3 49.87 -22.21 -19.43
N ASN A 4 49.65 -23.00 -20.48
CA ASN A 4 49.69 -22.49 -21.86
C ASN A 4 48.45 -21.61 -22.07
N LEU A 5 48.62 -20.33 -22.32
CA LEU A 5 47.57 -19.33 -22.52
C LEU A 5 46.53 -19.78 -23.56
N GLU A 6 46.99 -20.49 -24.58
CA GLU A 6 46.14 -21.05 -25.64
C GLU A 6 45.14 -22.08 -25.09
N HIS A 7 45.55 -22.99 -24.20
CA HIS A 7 44.63 -23.95 -23.57
C HIS A 7 43.62 -23.24 -22.69
N LEU A 8 44.03 -22.18 -21.94
CA LEU A 8 43.12 -21.41 -21.12
C LEU A 8 42.04 -20.70 -21.98
N LEU A 9 42.42 -20.10 -23.11
CA LEU A 9 41.49 -19.47 -24.06
C LEU A 9 40.52 -20.50 -24.69
N VAL A 10 41.00 -21.68 -25.05
CA VAL A 10 40.15 -22.75 -25.55
C VAL A 10 39.14 -23.21 -24.49
N TYR A 11 39.56 -23.46 -23.23
CA TYR A 11 38.65 -23.84 -22.16
C TYR A 11 37.65 -22.76 -21.84
N LEU A 12 38.07 -21.50 -21.84
CA LEU A 12 37.16 -20.35 -21.66
C LEU A 12 36.14 -20.25 -22.80
N GLY A 13 36.58 -20.47 -24.04
CA GLY A 13 35.70 -20.51 -25.22
C GLY A 13 34.67 -21.64 -25.12
N LEU A 14 35.08 -22.84 -24.72
CA LEU A 14 34.18 -23.98 -24.51
C LEU A 14 33.19 -23.72 -23.38
N LEU A 15 33.64 -23.10 -22.27
CA LEU A 15 32.76 -22.73 -21.16
C LEU A 15 31.72 -21.69 -21.60
N VAL A 16 32.14 -20.65 -22.27
CA VAL A 16 31.24 -19.61 -22.78
C VAL A 16 30.26 -20.19 -23.81
N GLY A 17 30.74 -21.00 -24.76
CA GLY A 17 29.89 -21.71 -25.70
C GLY A 17 28.86 -22.61 -25.04
N GLY A 18 29.27 -23.38 -24.02
CA GLY A 18 28.38 -24.21 -23.22
C GLY A 18 27.32 -23.41 -22.47
N LEU A 19 27.70 -22.26 -21.87
CA LEU A 19 26.77 -21.36 -21.20
C LEU A 19 25.73 -20.75 -22.16
N ILE A 20 26.16 -20.37 -23.37
CA ILE A 20 25.28 -19.87 -24.42
C ILE A 20 24.27 -20.95 -24.84
N LEU A 21 24.75 -22.16 -25.06
CA LEU A 21 23.88 -23.28 -25.46
C LEU A 21 22.87 -23.64 -24.38
N CYS A 22 23.31 -23.71 -23.13
CA CYS A 22 22.41 -23.88 -21.98
C CYS A 22 21.38 -22.77 -21.88
N GLY A 23 21.81 -21.52 -22.03
CA GLY A 23 20.91 -20.35 -22.03
C GLY A 23 19.86 -20.44 -23.14
N PHE A 24 20.27 -20.82 -24.35
CA PHE A 24 19.36 -21.03 -25.48
C PHE A 24 18.37 -22.18 -25.20
N GLY A 25 18.85 -23.30 -24.69
CA GLY A 25 18.01 -24.44 -24.30
C GLY A 25 16.95 -24.05 -23.24
N ILE A 26 17.32 -23.24 -22.23
CA ILE A 26 16.40 -22.69 -21.23
C ILE A 26 15.34 -21.79 -21.88
N ILE A 27 15.71 -20.94 -22.82
CA ILE A 27 14.79 -20.07 -23.54
C ILE A 27 13.77 -20.90 -24.33
N VAL A 28 14.26 -21.88 -25.12
CA VAL A 28 13.39 -22.78 -25.91
C VAL A 28 12.43 -23.52 -25.01
N TYR A 29 12.93 -24.09 -23.90
CA TYR A 29 12.08 -24.78 -22.92
C TYR A 29 11.01 -23.82 -22.36
N ARG A 30 11.39 -22.64 -21.88
CA ARG A 30 10.48 -21.66 -21.26
C ARG A 30 9.41 -21.16 -22.21
N VAL A 31 9.73 -21.02 -23.49
CA VAL A 31 8.80 -20.50 -24.49
C VAL A 31 7.85 -21.59 -25.01
N PHE A 32 8.35 -22.81 -25.25
CA PHE A 32 7.59 -23.84 -25.98
C PHE A 32 7.16 -25.03 -25.13
N PHE A 33 7.96 -25.45 -24.16
CA PHE A 33 7.76 -26.71 -23.41
C PHE A 33 7.37 -26.52 -21.95
N HIS A 34 7.46 -25.31 -21.42
CA HIS A 34 7.09 -25.02 -20.03
C HIS A 34 5.57 -25.22 -19.83
N PRO A 35 5.09 -25.76 -18.67
CA PRO A 35 3.64 -25.89 -18.38
C PRO A 35 2.83 -24.60 -18.57
N LEU A 36 3.48 -23.45 -18.44
CA LEU A 36 2.87 -22.14 -18.63
C LEU A 36 3.04 -21.58 -20.07
N ALA A 37 3.60 -22.34 -21.03
CA ALA A 37 3.82 -21.86 -22.39
C ALA A 37 2.54 -21.39 -23.09
N LYS A 38 1.42 -22.07 -22.79
CA LYS A 38 0.08 -21.78 -23.32
C LYS A 38 -0.49 -20.39 -22.91
N TYR A 39 0.04 -19.78 -21.84
CA TYR A 39 -0.47 -18.49 -21.37
C TYR A 39 0.19 -17.33 -22.11
N PRO A 40 -0.58 -16.34 -22.58
CA PRO A 40 -0.06 -15.16 -23.26
C PRO A 40 0.72 -14.28 -22.28
N GLY A 41 1.57 -13.42 -22.84
CA GLY A 41 2.36 -12.44 -22.07
C GLY A 41 3.58 -11.95 -22.85
N PRO A 42 4.28 -10.92 -22.36
CA PRO A 42 5.47 -10.37 -23.00
C PRO A 42 6.55 -11.44 -23.19
N PHE A 43 7.20 -11.46 -24.36
CA PHE A 43 8.22 -12.47 -24.67
C PHE A 43 9.36 -12.48 -23.64
N LEU A 44 9.87 -11.28 -23.29
CA LEU A 44 10.94 -11.16 -22.30
C LEU A 44 10.50 -11.67 -20.90
N ALA A 45 9.25 -11.40 -20.50
CA ALA A 45 8.74 -11.91 -19.24
C ALA A 45 8.69 -13.44 -19.18
N LYS A 46 8.41 -14.12 -20.31
CA LYS A 46 8.47 -15.60 -20.38
C LYS A 46 9.87 -16.14 -20.17
N ILE A 47 10.90 -15.35 -20.47
CA ILE A 47 12.31 -15.79 -20.43
C ILE A 47 12.98 -15.43 -19.11
N THR A 48 12.71 -14.26 -18.52
CA THR A 48 13.44 -13.76 -17.35
C THR A 48 12.57 -12.90 -16.43
N ASP A 49 12.82 -13.00 -15.11
CA ASP A 49 12.26 -12.05 -14.12
C ASP A 49 12.87 -10.65 -14.24
N GLY A 50 13.94 -10.49 -15.01
CA GLY A 50 14.54 -9.19 -15.33
C GLY A 50 13.57 -8.20 -15.95
N TYR A 51 12.55 -8.69 -16.70
CA TYR A 51 11.46 -7.86 -17.20
C TYR A 51 10.69 -7.17 -16.07
N GLN A 52 10.28 -7.93 -15.06
CA GLN A 52 9.58 -7.38 -13.90
C GLN A 52 10.50 -6.54 -13.01
N LEU A 53 11.78 -6.90 -12.90
CA LEU A 53 12.78 -6.11 -12.18
C LEU A 53 12.96 -4.72 -12.81
N TYR A 54 12.97 -4.64 -14.14
CA TYR A 54 13.04 -3.35 -14.86
C TYR A 54 11.84 -2.46 -14.50
N HIS A 55 10.62 -2.99 -14.55
CA HIS A 55 9.41 -2.23 -14.20
C HIS A 55 9.33 -1.89 -12.70
N ALA A 56 9.85 -2.74 -11.84
CA ALA A 56 10.00 -2.47 -10.41
C ALA A 56 10.99 -1.32 -10.17
N TRP A 57 12.12 -1.32 -10.89
CA TRP A 57 13.12 -0.24 -10.82
C TRP A 57 12.59 1.08 -11.39
N LYS A 58 11.83 1.01 -12.49
CA LYS A 58 11.18 2.17 -13.12
C LYS A 58 10.04 2.74 -12.25
N GLY A 59 9.51 1.95 -11.31
CA GLY A 59 8.38 2.33 -10.46
C GLY A 59 7.03 2.34 -11.17
N ASP A 60 6.87 1.58 -12.27
CA ASP A 60 5.62 1.50 -13.03
C ASP A 60 5.03 0.07 -13.12
N ARG A 61 5.48 -0.83 -12.25
CA ARG A 61 5.10 -2.26 -12.29
C ARG A 61 3.59 -2.47 -12.20
N GLN A 62 2.86 -1.68 -11.38
CA GLN A 62 1.40 -1.75 -11.29
C GLN A 62 0.72 -1.37 -12.60
N LEU A 63 1.26 -0.38 -13.32
CA LEU A 63 0.78 0.02 -14.65
C LEU A 63 1.12 -1.01 -15.71
N GLU A 64 2.30 -1.65 -15.60
CA GLU A 64 2.68 -2.70 -16.54
C GLU A 64 1.79 -3.93 -16.40
N PHE A 65 1.39 -4.33 -15.19
CA PHE A 65 0.36 -5.38 -15.01
C PHE A 65 -0.95 -4.99 -15.72
N TRP A 66 -1.41 -3.75 -15.54
CA TRP A 66 -2.59 -3.27 -16.23
C TRP A 66 -2.42 -3.27 -17.75
N ARG A 67 -1.30 -2.76 -18.29
CA ARG A 67 -0.99 -2.78 -19.72
C ARG A 67 -0.97 -4.20 -20.29
N MET A 68 -0.39 -5.14 -19.56
CA MET A 68 -0.37 -6.55 -19.97
C MET A 68 -1.77 -7.12 -20.05
N HIS A 69 -2.64 -6.85 -19.08
CA HIS A 69 -4.02 -7.32 -19.13
C HIS A 69 -4.85 -6.66 -20.25
N GLN A 70 -4.59 -5.41 -20.57
CA GLN A 70 -5.22 -4.74 -21.72
C GLN A 70 -4.80 -5.39 -23.07
N ARG A 71 -3.55 -5.88 -23.16
CA ARG A 71 -3.02 -6.47 -24.41
C ARG A 71 -3.30 -7.96 -24.53
N TYR A 72 -3.23 -8.69 -23.45
CA TYR A 72 -3.19 -10.15 -23.46
C TYR A 72 -4.43 -10.81 -22.85
N GLY A 73 -5.34 -10.03 -22.29
CA GLY A 73 -6.59 -10.51 -21.70
C GLY A 73 -6.50 -10.85 -20.20
N PRO A 74 -7.49 -11.61 -19.68
CA PRO A 74 -7.69 -11.75 -18.23
C PRO A 74 -6.65 -12.63 -17.52
N VAL A 75 -5.85 -13.41 -18.24
CA VAL A 75 -4.83 -14.29 -17.66
C VAL A 75 -3.52 -14.08 -18.40
N VAL A 76 -2.47 -13.63 -17.69
CA VAL A 76 -1.20 -13.22 -18.30
C VAL A 76 -0.02 -13.87 -17.59
N ARG A 77 0.92 -14.42 -18.37
CA ARG A 77 2.21 -14.89 -17.89
C ARG A 77 3.17 -13.71 -17.79
N PHE A 78 3.49 -13.30 -16.56
CA PHE A 78 4.31 -12.12 -16.28
C PHE A 78 5.74 -12.43 -15.83
N GLY A 79 6.07 -13.71 -15.71
CA GLY A 79 7.41 -14.22 -15.39
C GLY A 79 7.62 -15.64 -15.90
N PRO A 80 8.85 -16.17 -15.86
CA PRO A 80 9.13 -17.53 -16.33
C PRO A 80 8.23 -18.58 -15.68
N ASN A 81 7.93 -18.44 -14.39
CA ASN A 81 7.05 -19.34 -13.64
C ASN A 81 5.93 -18.56 -12.91
N SER A 82 5.37 -17.52 -13.55
CA SER A 82 4.47 -16.60 -12.89
C SER A 82 3.28 -16.22 -13.77
N ILE A 83 2.04 -16.28 -13.20
CA ILE A 83 0.78 -15.92 -13.89
C ILE A 83 -0.01 -14.94 -13.02
N CYS A 84 -0.62 -13.94 -13.63
CA CYS A 84 -1.60 -13.08 -12.97
C CYS A 84 -2.98 -13.18 -13.64
N PHE A 85 -4.00 -12.87 -12.84
CA PHE A 85 -5.40 -12.93 -13.21
C PHE A 85 -6.06 -11.57 -12.96
N ASN A 86 -7.07 -11.23 -13.77
CA ASN A 86 -7.85 -10.00 -13.62
C ASN A 86 -9.33 -10.33 -13.42
N SER A 87 -9.66 -10.98 -12.31
CA SER A 87 -11.04 -11.28 -11.95
C SER A 87 -11.27 -11.44 -10.44
N ASN A 88 -12.50 -11.15 -10.00
CA ASN A 88 -12.96 -11.33 -8.63
C ASN A 88 -13.03 -12.82 -8.23
N LYS A 89 -13.27 -13.72 -9.20
CA LYS A 89 -13.26 -15.16 -8.97
C LYS A 89 -11.84 -15.63 -8.63
N ALA A 90 -10.84 -15.27 -9.44
CA ALA A 90 -9.44 -15.58 -9.16
C ALA A 90 -8.98 -14.95 -7.83
N LEU A 91 -9.44 -13.71 -7.52
CA LEU A 91 -9.16 -13.07 -6.23
C LEU A 91 -9.58 -13.97 -5.06
N LYS A 92 -10.80 -14.51 -5.08
CA LYS A 92 -11.32 -15.40 -4.03
C LYS A 92 -10.61 -16.76 -4.01
N GLU A 93 -10.36 -17.36 -5.17
CA GLU A 93 -9.73 -18.67 -5.30
C GLU A 93 -8.25 -18.67 -4.90
N ILE A 94 -7.54 -17.54 -5.07
CA ILE A 94 -6.11 -17.40 -4.72
C ILE A 94 -5.91 -16.95 -3.27
N TYR A 95 -6.67 -15.93 -2.82
CA TYR A 95 -6.42 -15.30 -1.51
C TYR A 95 -7.41 -15.70 -0.43
N GLY A 96 -8.46 -16.45 -0.78
CA GLY A 96 -9.50 -16.89 0.16
C GLY A 96 -8.98 -17.87 1.23
N PHE A 97 -9.92 -18.39 2.01
CA PHE A 97 -9.61 -19.37 3.05
C PHE A 97 -9.36 -20.76 2.44
N ARG A 98 -8.49 -21.56 3.08
CA ARG A 98 -8.18 -22.96 2.73
C ARG A 98 -7.60 -23.15 1.31
N THR A 99 -7.06 -22.11 0.70
CA THR A 99 -6.42 -22.19 -0.61
C THR A 99 -5.08 -22.91 -0.52
N ASN A 100 -4.72 -23.68 -1.57
CA ASN A 100 -3.45 -24.43 -1.60
C ASN A 100 -2.27 -23.56 -2.05
N VAL A 101 -2.10 -22.41 -1.39
CA VAL A 101 -1.01 -21.46 -1.67
C VAL A 101 -0.35 -20.99 -0.38
N ARG A 102 0.87 -20.47 -0.50
CA ARG A 102 1.58 -19.70 0.55
C ARG A 102 2.08 -18.38 -0.04
N LYS A 103 2.59 -17.48 0.79
CA LYS A 103 3.32 -16.32 0.30
C LYS A 103 4.54 -16.75 -0.52
N ALA A 104 4.74 -16.13 -1.70
CA ALA A 104 5.85 -16.44 -2.59
C ALA A 104 7.22 -16.09 -1.97
N GLU A 105 8.29 -16.53 -2.59
CA GLU A 105 9.66 -16.24 -2.16
C GLU A 105 9.98 -14.74 -2.13
N PHE A 106 9.26 -13.94 -2.90
CA PHE A 106 9.27 -12.49 -2.88
C PHE A 106 9.34 -11.91 -1.46
N TYR A 107 8.58 -12.48 -0.51
CA TYR A 107 8.51 -11.96 0.86
C TYR A 107 9.75 -12.21 1.71
N ASN A 108 10.69 -13.04 1.26
CA ASN A 108 11.96 -13.23 1.96
C ASN A 108 12.82 -11.96 1.97
N ALA A 109 12.64 -11.06 0.98
CA ALA A 109 13.33 -9.77 0.94
C ALA A 109 12.99 -8.84 2.11
N PHE A 110 11.83 -9.06 2.75
CA PHE A 110 11.34 -8.27 3.89
C PHE A 110 11.81 -8.81 5.26
N VAL A 111 12.39 -10.00 5.32
CA VAL A 111 12.85 -10.60 6.59
C VAL A 111 14.14 -9.92 7.04
N HIS A 112 14.14 -9.41 8.32
CA HIS A 112 15.35 -8.84 8.90
C HIS A 112 15.20 -8.55 10.40
N PRO A 113 16.01 -9.14 11.26
CA PRO A 113 16.61 -10.47 11.16
C PRO A 113 15.54 -11.55 11.39
N THR A 114 14.44 -11.19 12.04
CA THR A 114 13.32 -12.06 12.44
C THR A 114 12.13 -11.84 11.54
N ALA A 115 11.46 -12.92 11.13
CA ALA A 115 10.25 -12.84 10.34
C ALA A 115 9.08 -12.30 11.19
N ASN A 116 8.28 -11.42 10.61
CA ASN A 116 7.06 -10.86 11.19
C ASN A 116 5.80 -11.43 10.52
N THR A 117 4.64 -11.04 11.02
CA THR A 117 3.32 -11.48 10.52
C THR A 117 3.15 -11.23 9.02
N HIS A 118 3.70 -10.12 8.48
CA HIS A 118 3.59 -9.81 7.06
C HIS A 118 4.46 -10.74 6.18
N ASN A 119 5.72 -10.98 6.54
CA ASN A 119 6.67 -11.70 5.68
C ASN A 119 6.79 -13.21 5.96
N THR A 120 6.19 -13.71 7.05
CA THR A 120 6.16 -15.14 7.38
C THR A 120 5.42 -15.93 6.30
N ARG A 121 6.13 -16.88 5.63
CA ARG A 121 5.59 -17.72 4.57
C ARG A 121 4.88 -18.95 5.10
N ASP A 122 5.36 -19.52 6.19
CA ASP A 122 4.76 -20.66 6.86
C ASP A 122 3.34 -20.30 7.35
N LYS A 123 2.37 -21.22 7.14
CA LYS A 123 0.96 -20.98 7.45
C LYS A 123 0.67 -21.07 8.95
N GLU A 124 1.28 -22.00 9.66
CA GLU A 124 1.04 -22.24 11.09
C GLU A 124 1.70 -21.15 11.93
N VAL A 125 2.97 -20.85 11.63
CA VAL A 125 3.69 -19.73 12.26
C VAL A 125 2.96 -18.40 12.05
N HIS A 126 2.44 -18.18 10.85
CA HIS A 126 1.63 -16.99 10.58
C HIS A 126 0.33 -17.00 11.39
N ALA A 127 -0.37 -18.13 11.46
CA ALA A 127 -1.64 -18.22 12.19
C ALA A 127 -1.43 -17.87 13.67
N ARG A 128 -0.38 -18.42 14.31
CA ARG A 128 0.02 -18.06 15.68
C ARG A 128 0.28 -16.55 15.82
N LYS A 129 1.17 -16.03 14.97
CA LYS A 129 1.50 -14.58 15.00
C LYS A 129 0.26 -13.70 14.80
N ARG A 130 -0.63 -14.09 13.89
CA ARG A 130 -1.87 -13.36 13.61
C ARG A 130 -2.83 -13.36 14.80
N ARG A 131 -2.98 -14.49 15.52
CA ARG A 131 -3.82 -14.57 16.73
C ARG A 131 -3.29 -13.67 17.86
N VAL A 132 -1.98 -13.64 18.06
CA VAL A 132 -1.35 -12.73 19.04
C VAL A 132 -1.53 -11.27 18.62
N MET A 133 -1.20 -10.94 17.37
CA MET A 133 -1.27 -9.58 16.81
C MET A 133 -2.70 -9.02 16.87
N SER A 134 -3.72 -9.83 16.55
CA SER A 134 -5.11 -9.36 16.47
C SER A 134 -5.67 -8.84 17.78
N GLN A 135 -5.10 -9.22 18.93
CA GLN A 135 -5.52 -8.71 20.24
C GLN A 135 -5.24 -7.21 20.38
N ALA A 136 -4.15 -6.73 19.78
CA ALA A 136 -3.82 -5.29 19.75
C ALA A 136 -4.73 -4.49 18.79
N PHE A 137 -5.46 -5.15 17.90
CA PHE A 137 -6.44 -4.55 16.99
C PHE A 137 -7.89 -4.82 17.38
N SER A 138 -8.13 -5.26 18.64
CA SER A 138 -9.48 -5.40 19.18
C SER A 138 -10.17 -4.03 19.29
N GLU A 139 -11.50 -4.03 19.27
CA GLU A 139 -12.29 -2.80 19.38
C GLU A 139 -11.97 -2.04 20.69
N SER A 140 -11.81 -2.76 21.81
CA SER A 140 -11.41 -2.19 23.09
C SER A 140 -10.03 -1.50 23.01
N ALA A 141 -9.02 -2.18 22.44
CA ALA A 141 -7.68 -1.62 22.28
C ALA A 141 -7.70 -0.37 21.38
N MET A 142 -8.44 -0.43 20.27
CA MET A 142 -8.59 0.69 19.34
C MET A 142 -9.24 1.91 20.01
N LYS A 143 -10.25 1.69 20.87
CA LYS A 143 -10.90 2.77 21.62
C LYS A 143 -9.94 3.47 22.59
N GLU A 144 -9.10 2.73 23.29
CA GLU A 144 -8.11 3.32 24.20
C GLU A 144 -7.00 4.07 23.45
N MET A 145 -6.64 3.60 22.25
CA MET A 145 -5.63 4.26 21.39
C MET A 145 -6.16 5.52 20.69
N GLN A 146 -7.47 5.72 20.61
CA GLN A 146 -8.08 6.86 19.92
C GLN A 146 -7.54 8.21 20.38
N ARG A 147 -7.26 8.38 21.69
CA ARG A 147 -6.72 9.64 22.24
C ARG A 147 -5.40 10.07 21.60
N TYR A 148 -4.53 9.11 21.25
CA TYR A 148 -3.24 9.39 20.59
C TYR A 148 -3.46 9.78 19.14
N ILE A 149 -4.38 9.09 18.44
CA ILE A 149 -4.75 9.42 17.06
C ILE A 149 -5.31 10.82 16.99
N LEU A 150 -6.30 11.16 17.83
CA LEU A 150 -6.95 12.49 17.84
C LEU A 150 -5.98 13.59 18.22
N GLY A 151 -5.02 13.36 19.13
CA GLY A 151 -3.97 14.33 19.45
C GLY A 151 -3.18 14.75 18.21
N ASN A 152 -2.68 13.77 17.46
CA ASN A 152 -1.92 14.02 16.23
C ASN A 152 -2.80 14.64 15.12
N VAL A 153 -4.09 14.23 15.01
CA VAL A 153 -5.02 14.82 14.03
C VAL A 153 -5.32 16.29 14.35
N ARG A 154 -5.42 16.70 15.63
CA ARG A 154 -5.55 18.12 16.01
C ARG A 154 -4.33 18.90 15.53
N THR A 155 -3.13 18.45 15.88
CA THR A 155 -1.88 19.07 15.42
C THR A 155 -1.83 19.18 13.89
N PHE A 156 -2.22 18.11 13.18
CA PHE A 156 -2.28 18.16 11.71
C PHE A 156 -3.23 19.24 11.20
N CYS A 157 -4.46 19.32 11.72
CA CYS A 157 -5.42 20.35 11.31
C CYS A 157 -4.90 21.75 11.59
N GLU A 158 -4.30 21.98 12.76
CA GLU A 158 -3.68 23.27 13.11
C GLU A 158 -2.59 23.66 12.12
N GLN A 159 -1.67 22.75 11.83
CA GLN A 159 -0.52 23.00 10.97
C GLN A 159 -0.89 23.24 9.50
N ILE A 160 -1.83 22.48 8.94
CA ILE A 160 -2.26 22.69 7.54
C ILE A 160 -3.04 24.00 7.37
N GLY A 161 -3.78 24.43 8.41
CA GLY A 161 -4.55 25.68 8.42
C GLY A 161 -3.76 26.93 8.79
N MET A 162 -2.47 26.78 9.14
CA MET A 162 -1.63 27.91 9.55
C MET A 162 -1.45 28.90 8.40
N MET A 163 -1.75 30.17 8.67
CA MET A 163 -1.65 31.24 7.68
C MET A 163 -0.17 31.65 7.48
N ASP A 164 0.20 31.86 6.23
CA ASP A 164 1.58 32.22 5.84
C ASP A 164 1.71 33.70 5.42
N GLY A 165 0.73 34.51 5.74
CA GLY A 165 0.66 35.96 5.42
C GLY A 165 -0.59 36.60 6.00
N SER A 166 -0.83 37.90 5.70
CA SER A 166 -2.05 38.57 6.14
C SER A 166 -3.28 37.97 5.45
N VAL A 167 -4.43 38.00 6.14
CA VAL A 167 -5.72 37.52 5.59
C VAL A 167 -6.12 38.36 4.37
N GLU A 168 -5.78 39.64 4.34
CA GLU A 168 -6.08 40.55 3.24
C GLU A 168 -5.33 40.17 1.96
N GLU A 169 -4.04 39.86 2.06
CA GLU A 169 -3.20 39.45 0.91
C GLU A 169 -3.63 38.08 0.34
N THR A 170 -3.98 37.13 1.21
CA THR A 170 -4.28 35.74 0.83
C THR A 170 -5.76 35.49 0.59
N LYS A 171 -6.65 36.46 0.88
CA LYS A 171 -8.11 36.30 0.91
C LYS A 171 -8.53 35.12 1.83
N GLY A 172 -7.77 34.91 2.91
CA GLY A 172 -7.99 33.85 3.89
C GLY A 172 -7.54 32.44 3.47
N TRP A 173 -6.89 32.27 2.32
CA TRP A 173 -6.33 30.99 1.90
C TRP A 173 -4.88 30.85 2.36
N THR A 174 -4.49 29.63 2.75
CA THR A 174 -3.10 29.30 3.07
C THR A 174 -2.24 29.27 1.80
N LYS A 175 -0.92 29.29 1.96
CA LYS A 175 -0.03 28.84 0.87
C LYS A 175 -0.32 27.39 0.52
N PRO A 176 -0.02 26.95 -0.72
CA PRO A 176 -0.19 25.56 -1.14
C PRO A 176 0.50 24.56 -0.21
N ARG A 177 -0.25 23.60 0.30
CA ARG A 177 0.26 22.48 1.10
C ARG A 177 0.41 21.25 0.23
N LYS A 178 1.58 20.61 0.26
CA LYS A 178 1.85 19.36 -0.44
C LYS A 178 1.33 18.20 0.41
N MET A 179 0.14 17.69 0.09
CA MET A 179 -0.56 16.75 0.95
C MET A 179 0.11 15.37 1.05
N SER A 180 0.91 14.95 0.08
CA SER A 180 1.76 13.77 0.23
C SER A 180 2.64 13.85 1.47
N ASP A 181 3.24 15.01 1.73
CA ASP A 181 4.16 15.21 2.83
C ASP A 181 3.41 15.31 4.15
N TRP A 182 2.36 16.15 4.21
CA TRP A 182 1.55 16.34 5.42
C TRP A 182 0.84 15.06 5.87
N CYS A 183 0.28 14.26 4.95
CA CYS A 183 -0.31 12.97 5.28
C CYS A 183 0.76 11.95 5.76
N ASN A 184 1.97 11.99 5.20
CA ASN A 184 3.06 11.17 5.67
C ASN A 184 3.49 11.55 7.10
N TYR A 185 3.62 12.86 7.39
CA TYR A 185 3.98 13.34 8.73
C TYR A 185 2.94 12.89 9.76
N LEU A 186 1.64 13.08 9.46
CA LEU A 186 0.56 12.64 10.33
C LEU A 186 0.62 11.13 10.61
N ALA A 187 0.68 10.32 9.57
CA ALA A 187 0.66 8.86 9.72
C ALA A 187 1.91 8.35 10.48
N MET A 188 3.09 8.97 10.27
CA MET A 188 4.29 8.64 11.02
C MET A 188 4.18 9.07 12.48
N ASP A 189 3.64 10.25 12.78
CA ASP A 189 3.47 10.72 14.16
C ASP A 189 2.47 9.85 14.93
N ILE A 190 1.34 9.48 14.31
CA ILE A 190 0.37 8.54 14.90
C ILE A 190 1.04 7.20 15.21
N LEU A 191 1.75 6.61 14.25
CA LEU A 191 2.36 5.29 14.45
C LEU A 191 3.57 5.33 15.36
N GLY A 192 4.34 6.41 15.38
CA GLY A 192 5.37 6.65 16.38
C GLY A 192 4.79 6.63 17.79
N ASP A 193 3.69 7.33 17.96
CA ASP A 193 2.95 7.40 19.23
C ASP A 193 2.40 6.03 19.64
N LEU A 194 1.82 5.28 18.71
CA LEU A 194 1.21 3.98 18.98
C LEU A 194 2.22 2.82 19.10
N CYS A 195 3.37 2.87 18.42
CA CYS A 195 4.34 1.77 18.41
C CYS A 195 5.57 2.01 19.27
N PHE A 196 6.02 3.27 19.37
CA PHE A 196 7.23 3.63 20.14
C PHE A 196 6.95 4.41 21.42
N GLY A 197 5.69 4.75 21.64
CA GLY A 197 5.26 5.48 22.82
C GLY A 197 5.53 6.98 22.78
N LYS A 198 5.95 7.50 21.62
CA LYS A 198 6.16 8.94 21.38
C LYS A 198 6.01 9.26 19.89
N ALA A 199 5.36 10.38 19.58
CA ALA A 199 5.32 10.90 18.22
C ALA A 199 6.72 11.29 17.73
N PHE A 200 6.93 11.28 16.43
CA PHE A 200 8.17 11.77 15.83
C PHE A 200 8.20 13.31 15.69
N HIS A 201 7.07 13.97 15.95
CA HIS A 201 6.88 15.41 15.80
C HIS A 201 7.19 15.93 14.39
N MET A 202 6.91 15.12 13.35
CA MET A 202 7.15 15.51 11.97
C MET A 202 6.18 16.61 11.48
N LEU A 203 5.00 16.69 12.08
CA LEU A 203 4.02 17.76 11.81
C LEU A 203 4.57 19.12 12.22
N GLU A 204 5.31 19.20 13.32
CA GLU A 204 5.75 20.47 13.93
C GLU A 204 7.23 20.80 13.59
N SER A 205 8.06 19.78 13.31
CA SER A 205 9.50 19.92 13.12
C SER A 205 10.05 19.07 11.97
N PRO A 206 11.01 19.61 11.20
CA PRO A 206 11.67 18.83 10.15
C PRO A 206 12.67 17.79 10.68
N THR A 207 12.98 17.79 11.97
CA THR A 207 14.11 17.02 12.57
C THR A 207 14.10 15.53 12.23
N ASN A 208 12.91 14.88 12.24
CA ASN A 208 12.79 13.44 12.01
C ASN A 208 12.30 13.07 10.61
N ARG A 209 12.02 14.06 9.74
CA ARG A 209 11.45 13.82 8.39
C ARG A 209 12.36 12.99 7.49
N PHE A 210 13.67 12.94 7.76
CA PHE A 210 14.59 12.04 7.07
C PHE A 210 14.20 10.56 7.15
N ALA A 211 13.43 10.15 8.18
CA ALA A 211 12.98 8.76 8.32
C ALA A 211 12.06 8.32 7.18
N LEU A 212 11.33 9.24 6.54
CA LEU A 212 10.49 8.95 5.37
C LEU A 212 11.33 8.48 4.18
N GLU A 213 12.45 9.15 3.90
CA GLU A 213 13.37 8.76 2.82
C GLU A 213 13.98 7.36 3.10
N LEU A 214 14.24 7.05 4.37
CA LEU A 214 14.76 5.74 4.75
C LEU A 214 13.71 4.63 4.61
N VAL A 215 12.42 4.93 4.90
CA VAL A 215 11.30 3.99 4.67
C VAL A 215 11.14 3.73 3.18
N GLU A 216 11.11 4.76 2.34
CA GLU A 216 11.01 4.63 0.89
C GLU A 216 12.18 3.83 0.29
N ALA A 217 13.41 4.10 0.74
CA ALA A 217 14.58 3.31 0.32
C ALA A 217 14.45 1.84 0.72
N ALA A 218 13.94 1.56 1.93
CA ALA A 218 13.74 0.20 2.41
C ALA A 218 12.65 -0.54 1.61
N THR A 219 11.51 0.09 1.35
CA THR A 219 10.40 -0.51 0.58
C THR A 219 10.79 -0.73 -0.87
N THR A 220 11.46 0.22 -1.50
CA THR A 220 12.02 0.08 -2.87
C THR A 220 12.99 -1.08 -2.96
N ARG A 221 13.94 -1.19 -2.00
CA ARG A 221 14.85 -2.35 -1.94
C ARG A 221 14.08 -3.66 -1.82
N HIS A 222 13.07 -3.70 -0.95
CA HIS A 222 12.26 -4.90 -0.77
C HIS A 222 11.56 -5.30 -2.06
N LEU A 223 11.00 -4.33 -2.80
CA LEU A 223 10.38 -4.57 -4.09
C LEU A 223 11.36 -5.18 -5.10
N LEU A 224 12.53 -4.56 -5.28
CA LEU A 224 13.54 -5.01 -6.25
C LEU A 224 14.08 -6.41 -5.89
N CYS A 225 14.48 -6.62 -4.65
CA CYS A 225 15.01 -7.89 -4.16
C CYS A 225 13.94 -8.99 -4.11
N GLY A 226 12.69 -8.64 -3.87
CA GLY A 226 11.57 -9.56 -3.89
C GLY A 226 11.19 -9.99 -5.30
N THR A 227 11.22 -9.05 -6.25
CA THR A 227 10.92 -9.33 -7.66
C THR A 227 11.94 -10.27 -8.30
N MET A 228 13.20 -10.19 -7.89
CA MET A 228 14.26 -11.10 -8.31
C MET A 228 14.97 -11.69 -7.08
N PRO A 229 14.44 -12.77 -6.48
CA PRO A 229 14.92 -13.31 -5.19
C PRO A 229 16.41 -13.67 -5.14
N ILE A 230 17.02 -13.98 -6.29
CA ILE A 230 18.46 -14.27 -6.39
C ILE A 230 19.32 -13.08 -5.93
N VAL A 231 18.85 -11.84 -6.17
CA VAL A 231 19.53 -10.61 -5.73
C VAL A 231 19.62 -10.60 -4.19
N ASN A 232 18.53 -10.96 -3.52
CA ASN A 232 18.50 -11.04 -2.06
C ASN A 232 19.34 -12.22 -1.51
N LYS A 233 19.22 -13.41 -2.13
CA LYS A 233 19.94 -14.62 -1.70
C LYS A 233 21.47 -14.46 -1.74
N LEU A 234 21.97 -13.82 -2.79
CA LEU A 234 23.40 -13.63 -3.01
C LEU A 234 23.90 -12.27 -2.47
N ASN A 235 23.06 -11.50 -1.77
CA ASN A 235 23.37 -10.15 -1.28
C ASN A 235 23.87 -9.19 -2.38
N LEU A 236 23.42 -9.36 -3.61
CA LEU A 236 23.80 -8.54 -4.76
C LEU A 236 23.24 -7.11 -4.67
N ASP A 237 22.24 -6.89 -3.84
CA ASP A 237 21.67 -5.56 -3.57
C ASP A 237 22.72 -4.56 -3.07
N LYS A 238 23.74 -5.03 -2.32
CA LYS A 238 24.84 -4.19 -1.86
C LYS A 238 25.73 -3.66 -2.99
N ILE A 239 25.75 -4.38 -4.13
CA ILE A 239 26.53 -4.04 -5.31
C ILE A 239 25.64 -3.29 -6.33
N LEU A 240 24.43 -3.81 -6.57
CA LEU A 240 23.53 -3.27 -7.60
C LEU A 240 22.80 -2.00 -7.14
N PHE A 241 22.47 -1.91 -5.84
CA PHE A 241 21.68 -0.83 -5.24
C PHE A 241 22.27 -0.36 -3.90
N PRO A 242 23.55 0.06 -3.84
CA PRO A 242 24.26 0.33 -2.57
C PRO A 242 23.57 1.42 -1.74
N GLY A 243 23.00 2.44 -2.35
CA GLY A 243 22.24 3.50 -1.67
C GLY A 243 21.00 2.97 -0.94
N LEU A 244 20.22 2.10 -1.60
CA LEU A 244 19.03 1.49 -0.99
C LEU A 244 19.40 0.52 0.14
N ALA A 245 20.47 -0.24 -0.02
CA ALA A 245 20.97 -1.14 1.02
C ALA A 245 21.43 -0.34 2.27
N ALA A 246 22.15 0.76 2.06
CA ALA A 246 22.57 1.67 3.13
C ALA A 246 21.38 2.37 3.80
N GLY A 247 20.41 2.87 3.03
CA GLY A 247 19.18 3.49 3.55
C GLY A 247 18.41 2.53 4.45
N ARG A 248 18.22 1.28 4.01
CA ARG A 248 17.62 0.23 4.85
C ARG A 248 18.39 -0.03 6.14
N ALA A 249 19.71 -0.13 6.08
CA ALA A 249 20.54 -0.35 7.27
C ALA A 249 20.40 0.81 8.28
N ARG A 250 20.40 2.05 7.80
CA ARG A 250 20.17 3.24 8.64
C ARG A 250 18.78 3.23 9.27
N TYR A 251 17.74 2.91 8.50
CA TYR A 251 16.37 2.77 9.03
C TYR A 251 16.30 1.74 10.15
N MET A 252 16.88 0.56 9.97
CA MET A 252 16.88 -0.51 10.97
C MET A 252 17.62 -0.08 12.26
N GLY A 253 18.72 0.67 12.13
CA GLY A 253 19.44 1.25 13.29
C GLY A 253 18.57 2.25 14.05
N TYR A 254 17.92 3.16 13.34
CA TYR A 254 17.01 4.15 13.92
C TYR A 254 15.83 3.50 14.65
N SER A 255 15.13 2.58 13.99
CA SER A 255 13.99 1.86 14.57
C SER A 255 14.38 1.05 15.80
N LYS A 256 15.55 0.37 15.78
CA LYS A 256 16.07 -0.39 16.93
C LYS A 256 16.33 0.53 18.13
N GLY A 257 16.84 1.74 17.91
CA GLY A 257 17.02 2.74 18.98
C GLY A 257 15.69 3.11 19.64
N GLN A 258 14.68 3.44 18.84
CA GLN A 258 13.33 3.81 19.33
C GLN A 258 12.67 2.66 20.12
N LEU A 259 12.72 1.44 19.58
CA LEU A 259 12.17 0.25 20.25
C LEU A 259 12.91 -0.10 21.53
N GLY A 260 14.22 0.10 21.59
CA GLY A 260 15.03 -0.09 22.80
C GLY A 260 14.59 0.83 23.93
N GLU A 261 14.31 2.10 23.65
CA GLU A 261 13.77 3.06 24.63
C GLU A 261 12.36 2.64 25.09
N ARG A 262 11.46 2.27 24.17
CA ARG A 262 10.10 1.83 24.52
C ARG A 262 10.11 0.55 25.37
N THR A 263 11.01 -0.39 25.07
CA THR A 263 11.15 -1.64 25.82
C THR A 263 11.56 -1.41 27.27
N LYS A 264 12.40 -0.39 27.53
CA LYS A 264 12.83 -0.04 28.91
C LYS A 264 11.67 0.44 29.80
N LEU A 265 10.61 1.01 29.21
CA LEU A 265 9.41 1.43 29.94
C LEU A 265 8.57 0.23 30.44
N GLY A 266 8.77 -0.95 29.84
CA GLY A 266 8.09 -2.19 30.26
C GLY A 266 6.56 -2.13 30.19
N GLU A 267 5.93 -2.90 31.11
CA GLU A 267 4.48 -2.99 31.29
C GLU A 267 3.94 -2.00 32.34
N GLU A 268 4.80 -1.46 33.19
CA GLU A 268 4.46 -0.53 34.26
C GLU A 268 4.33 0.91 33.68
N THR A 269 3.29 1.10 32.85
CA THR A 269 2.99 2.40 32.25
C THR A 269 1.48 2.55 32.10
N ASP A 270 0.96 3.76 32.30
CA ASP A 270 -0.44 4.10 32.01
C ASP A 270 -0.74 4.18 30.53
N ARG A 271 0.29 3.97 29.70
CA ARG A 271 0.17 4.06 28.26
C ARG A 271 -0.41 2.78 27.66
N ARG A 272 -1.53 2.92 26.93
CA ARG A 272 -2.25 1.85 26.24
C ARG A 272 -2.04 1.99 24.72
N ASP A 273 -0.82 1.65 24.25
CA ASP A 273 -0.40 1.67 22.85
C ASP A 273 -0.27 0.25 22.29
N PHE A 274 0.08 0.11 21.00
CA PHE A 274 0.29 -1.20 20.38
C PHE A 274 1.35 -2.03 21.11
N PHE A 275 2.46 -1.39 21.50
CA PHE A 275 3.53 -2.10 22.17
C PHE A 275 3.06 -2.73 23.50
N TYR A 276 2.25 -1.99 24.28
CA TYR A 276 1.64 -2.49 25.51
C TYR A 276 0.77 -3.73 25.24
N TYR A 277 -0.12 -3.66 24.25
CA TYR A 277 -0.98 -4.80 23.94
C TYR A 277 -0.20 -5.99 23.40
N LEU A 278 0.78 -5.77 22.51
CA LEU A 278 1.59 -6.84 21.95
C LEU A 278 2.49 -7.51 22.99
N LEU A 279 2.95 -6.77 24.00
CA LEU A 279 3.74 -7.32 25.11
C LEU A 279 2.90 -8.27 25.97
N LYS A 280 1.62 -7.94 26.19
CA LYS A 280 0.67 -8.74 26.99
C LYS A 280 -0.01 -9.85 26.21
N ALA A 281 -0.12 -9.72 24.90
CA ALA A 281 -0.85 -10.67 24.07
C ALA A 281 -0.26 -12.07 24.12
N ARG A 282 -1.13 -13.07 24.26
CA ARG A 282 -0.77 -14.48 24.26
C ARG A 282 -1.62 -15.24 23.25
N ASP A 283 -1.02 -16.19 22.56
CA ASP A 283 -1.74 -17.09 21.68
C ASP A 283 -2.69 -17.98 22.51
N PRO A 284 -4.00 -17.96 22.27
CA PRO A 284 -4.97 -18.73 23.05
C PRO A 284 -4.77 -20.26 22.93
N GLU A 285 -4.12 -20.75 21.87
CA GLU A 285 -3.87 -22.17 21.66
C GLU A 285 -2.60 -22.66 22.39
N THR A 286 -1.55 -21.83 22.43
CA THR A 286 -0.23 -22.24 22.95
C THR A 286 0.18 -21.53 24.22
N GLY A 287 -0.53 -20.46 24.63
CA GLY A 287 -0.16 -19.58 25.74
C GLY A 287 1.07 -18.70 25.49
N GLN A 288 1.71 -18.81 24.32
CA GLN A 288 2.95 -18.10 24.00
C GLN A 288 2.68 -16.69 23.45
N GLY A 289 3.42 -15.70 23.93
CA GLY A 289 3.47 -14.36 23.38
C GLY A 289 4.55 -14.22 22.30
N PHE A 290 4.82 -12.97 21.92
CA PHE A 290 6.00 -12.65 21.11
C PHE A 290 7.28 -12.66 21.95
N SER A 291 8.34 -13.26 21.43
CA SER A 291 9.69 -13.02 21.94
C SER A 291 10.14 -11.57 21.67
N THR A 292 11.13 -11.06 22.40
CA THR A 292 11.64 -9.69 22.17
C THR A 292 12.03 -9.42 20.71
N PRO A 293 12.75 -10.31 20.00
CA PRO A 293 13.02 -10.12 18.57
C PRO A 293 11.78 -10.10 17.70
N GLU A 294 10.77 -10.94 18.00
CA GLU A 294 9.48 -10.92 17.28
C GLU A 294 8.73 -9.62 17.54
N LEU A 295 8.62 -9.19 18.82
CA LEU A 295 7.96 -7.94 19.20
C LEU A 295 8.55 -6.74 18.46
N TRP A 296 9.90 -6.66 18.38
CA TRP A 296 10.57 -5.60 17.64
C TRP A 296 10.28 -5.68 16.13
N SER A 297 10.27 -6.88 15.56
CA SER A 297 9.97 -7.07 14.15
C SER A 297 8.52 -6.71 13.81
N GLU A 298 7.56 -7.03 14.69
CA GLU A 298 6.15 -6.68 14.52
C GLU A 298 5.91 -5.18 14.69
N SER A 299 6.51 -4.53 15.70
CA SER A 299 6.41 -3.08 15.91
C SER A 299 6.98 -2.30 14.71
N ASN A 300 8.14 -2.74 14.19
CA ASN A 300 8.73 -2.15 13.00
C ASN A 300 7.84 -2.35 11.74
N LEU A 301 7.18 -3.51 11.62
CA LEU A 301 6.20 -3.76 10.57
C LEU A 301 5.06 -2.76 10.63
N LEU A 302 4.48 -2.52 11.82
CA LEU A 302 3.33 -1.63 11.99
C LEU A 302 3.63 -0.21 11.52
N ILE A 303 4.83 0.31 11.83
CA ILE A 303 5.24 1.65 11.41
C ILE A 303 5.35 1.76 9.90
N ILE A 304 6.08 0.85 9.24
CA ILE A 304 6.24 0.90 7.78
C ILE A 304 4.91 0.69 7.08
N ALA A 305 4.16 -0.36 7.50
CA ALA A 305 2.95 -0.76 6.82
C ALA A 305 1.81 0.25 6.99
N GLY A 306 1.70 0.87 8.15
CA GLY A 306 0.60 1.77 8.45
C GLY A 306 0.85 3.21 7.99
N SER A 307 2.08 3.72 8.07
CA SER A 307 2.36 5.11 7.71
C SER A 307 2.15 5.38 6.22
N ASP A 308 2.82 4.62 5.37
CA ASP A 308 2.85 4.89 3.93
C ASP A 308 1.52 4.57 3.23
N THR A 309 0.83 3.50 3.66
CA THR A 309 -0.44 3.11 3.04
C THR A 309 -1.60 4.02 3.40
N THR A 310 -1.74 4.39 4.67
CA THR A 310 -2.82 5.27 5.14
C THR A 310 -2.65 6.69 4.61
N SER A 311 -1.42 7.20 4.63
CA SER A 311 -1.11 8.53 4.06
C SER A 311 -1.38 8.61 2.56
N THR A 312 -1.13 7.53 1.81
CA THR A 312 -1.46 7.46 0.37
C THR A 312 -2.97 7.53 0.15
N ALA A 313 -3.75 6.78 0.93
CA ALA A 313 -5.21 6.80 0.82
C ALA A 313 -5.80 8.17 1.19
N MET A 314 -5.27 8.85 2.22
CA MET A 314 -5.67 10.22 2.57
C MET A 314 -5.32 11.22 1.46
N ALA A 315 -4.08 11.20 0.97
CA ALA A 315 -3.65 12.09 -0.11
C ALA A 315 -4.45 11.87 -1.40
N ALA A 316 -4.77 10.61 -1.74
CA ALA A 316 -5.60 10.27 -2.89
C ALA A 316 -7.04 10.77 -2.71
N THR A 317 -7.64 10.61 -1.52
CA THR A 317 -8.99 11.12 -1.25
C THR A 317 -9.05 12.64 -1.42
N LEU A 318 -8.07 13.36 -0.88
CA LEU A 318 -7.96 14.80 -1.05
C LEU A 318 -7.72 15.21 -2.51
N PHE A 319 -6.89 14.46 -3.25
CA PHE A 319 -6.64 14.69 -4.68
C PHE A 319 -7.93 14.67 -5.49
N TYR A 320 -8.73 13.62 -5.31
CA TYR A 320 -9.97 13.46 -6.08
C TYR A 320 -11.05 14.44 -5.64
N LEU A 321 -11.18 14.71 -4.34
CA LEU A 321 -12.20 15.64 -3.83
C LEU A 321 -12.02 17.06 -4.35
N VAL A 322 -10.80 17.61 -4.32
CA VAL A 322 -10.57 18.99 -4.83
C VAL A 322 -10.69 19.10 -6.34
N ARG A 323 -10.80 17.97 -7.06
CA ARG A 323 -11.04 17.91 -8.52
C ARG A 323 -12.46 17.53 -8.88
N CYS A 324 -13.27 17.16 -7.90
CA CYS A 324 -14.68 16.81 -8.06
C CYS A 324 -15.54 17.69 -7.13
N PRO A 325 -15.83 18.98 -7.50
CA PRO A 325 -16.55 19.92 -6.65
C PRO A 325 -17.85 19.37 -6.10
N ARG A 326 -18.63 18.67 -6.92
CA ARG A 326 -19.88 18.01 -6.52
C ARG A 326 -19.68 17.05 -5.34
N ALA A 327 -18.62 16.21 -5.38
CA ALA A 327 -18.36 15.28 -4.31
C ALA A 327 -17.81 15.99 -3.06
N LEU A 328 -16.98 17.02 -3.24
CA LEU A 328 -16.45 17.82 -2.13
C LEU A 328 -17.57 18.56 -1.39
N GLU A 329 -18.47 19.24 -2.11
CA GLU A 329 -19.63 19.92 -1.54
C GLU A 329 -20.50 18.95 -0.73
N ARG A 330 -20.88 17.83 -1.33
CA ARG A 330 -21.73 16.83 -0.70
C ARG A 330 -21.13 16.21 0.56
N VAL A 331 -19.85 15.85 0.55
CA VAL A 331 -19.18 15.28 1.74
C VAL A 331 -19.00 16.33 2.83
N THR A 332 -18.71 17.57 2.45
CA THR A 332 -18.59 18.69 3.39
C THR A 332 -19.93 18.98 4.07
N GLU A 333 -21.03 19.00 3.29
CA GLU A 333 -22.38 19.17 3.81
C GLU A 333 -22.77 18.01 4.75
N GLU A 334 -22.49 16.75 4.37
CA GLU A 334 -22.72 15.57 5.23
C GLU A 334 -22.06 15.74 6.59
N ILE A 335 -20.80 16.19 6.63
CA ILE A 335 -20.04 16.34 7.87
C ILE A 335 -20.55 17.53 8.67
N ARG A 336 -20.67 18.73 8.05
CA ARG A 336 -21.05 19.95 8.75
C ARG A 336 -22.50 19.94 9.26
N SER A 337 -23.37 19.12 8.68
CA SER A 337 -24.74 18.94 9.16
C SER A 337 -24.87 17.96 10.33
N LYS A 338 -23.90 17.06 10.55
CA LYS A 338 -23.96 16.02 11.58
C LYS A 338 -23.23 16.36 12.87
N PHE A 339 -22.34 17.34 12.85
CA PHE A 339 -21.53 17.73 13.99
C PHE A 339 -21.67 19.23 14.27
N ASN A 340 -21.78 19.58 15.56
CA ASN A 340 -21.85 20.98 16.01
C ASN A 340 -20.48 21.51 16.45
N ASP A 341 -19.58 20.60 16.82
CA ASP A 341 -18.22 20.92 17.26
C ASP A 341 -17.22 19.92 16.68
N VAL A 342 -16.02 20.37 16.37
CA VAL A 342 -14.94 19.52 15.83
C VAL A 342 -14.56 18.40 16.78
N GLU A 343 -14.68 18.60 18.09
CA GLU A 343 -14.34 17.58 19.09
C GLU A 343 -15.37 16.44 19.17
N GLU A 344 -16.58 16.62 18.67
CA GLU A 344 -17.56 15.54 18.48
C GLU A 344 -17.12 14.57 17.36
N ILE A 345 -16.23 15.01 16.47
CA ILE A 345 -15.72 14.18 15.37
C ILE A 345 -14.67 13.20 15.94
N CYS A 346 -15.15 12.05 16.35
CA CYS A 346 -14.35 10.95 16.87
C CYS A 346 -14.99 9.61 16.49
N GLN A 347 -14.27 8.50 16.70
CA GLN A 347 -14.82 7.17 16.42
C GLN A 347 -16.11 6.92 17.20
N GLY A 348 -17.18 6.65 16.50
CA GLY A 348 -18.51 6.43 17.08
C GLY A 348 -19.60 6.33 16.03
N ALA A 349 -20.86 6.18 16.46
CA ALA A 349 -22.00 5.97 15.58
C ALA A 349 -22.23 7.14 14.61
N THR A 350 -22.06 8.38 15.07
CA THR A 350 -22.24 9.57 14.23
C THR A 350 -21.24 9.61 13.08
N LEU A 351 -19.94 9.42 13.34
CA LEU A 351 -18.92 9.39 12.29
C LEU A 351 -19.09 8.17 11.37
N ALA A 352 -19.48 7.02 11.92
CA ALA A 352 -19.79 5.82 11.13
C ALA A 352 -21.01 6.02 10.21
N SER A 353 -21.94 6.91 10.55
CA SER A 353 -23.09 7.26 9.72
C SER A 353 -22.75 8.21 8.55
N CYS A 354 -21.52 8.76 8.50
CA CYS A 354 -21.03 9.53 7.36
C CYS A 354 -20.69 8.61 6.18
N THR A 355 -21.72 8.06 5.57
CA THR A 355 -21.58 7.03 4.52
C THR A 355 -21.01 7.57 3.22
N TYR A 356 -21.26 8.84 2.92
CA TYR A 356 -20.69 9.48 1.74
C TYR A 356 -19.20 9.76 1.89
N LEU A 357 -18.74 10.16 3.08
CA LEU A 357 -17.31 10.24 3.40
C LEU A 357 -16.63 8.89 3.18
N ARG A 358 -17.25 7.81 3.67
CA ARG A 358 -16.71 6.47 3.48
C ARG A 358 -16.65 6.09 2.00
N ALA A 359 -17.67 6.38 1.23
CA ALA A 359 -17.72 6.14 -0.21
C ALA A 359 -16.62 6.92 -0.97
N CYS A 360 -16.34 8.17 -0.56
CA CYS A 360 -15.26 8.97 -1.10
C CYS A 360 -13.88 8.33 -0.86
N ILE A 361 -13.64 7.80 0.34
CA ILE A 361 -12.40 7.11 0.70
C ILE A 361 -12.25 5.81 -0.09
N ASP A 362 -13.31 5.00 -0.18
CA ASP A 362 -13.28 3.72 -0.87
C ASP A 362 -13.05 3.91 -2.39
N GLU A 363 -13.66 4.93 -2.99
CA GLU A 363 -13.46 5.26 -4.41
C GLU A 363 -12.04 5.78 -4.68
N ALA A 364 -11.48 6.58 -3.78
CA ALA A 364 -10.09 7.02 -3.90
C ALA A 364 -9.11 5.85 -3.80
N MET A 365 -9.32 4.90 -2.87
CA MET A 365 -8.50 3.69 -2.76
C MET A 365 -8.69 2.72 -3.94
N ARG A 366 -9.84 2.74 -4.61
CA ARG A 366 -10.04 1.99 -5.84
C ARG A 366 -9.18 2.57 -6.98
N LEU A 367 -9.28 3.86 -7.22
CA LEU A 367 -8.53 4.55 -8.28
C LEU A 367 -7.03 4.57 -8.01
N SER A 368 -6.64 4.79 -6.77
CA SER A 368 -5.24 4.97 -6.37
C SER A 368 -4.90 4.05 -5.18
N PRO A 369 -4.83 2.73 -5.40
CA PRO A 369 -4.56 1.79 -4.32
C PRO A 369 -3.16 1.98 -3.74
N SER A 370 -3.06 2.02 -2.41
CA SER A 370 -1.79 2.14 -1.68
C SER A 370 -0.82 0.97 -1.93
N VAL A 371 -1.33 -0.16 -2.44
CA VAL A 371 -0.55 -1.28 -2.96
C VAL A 371 -1.15 -1.64 -4.33
N GLY A 372 -0.66 -1.03 -5.40
CA GLY A 372 -1.23 -1.19 -6.75
C GLY A 372 -0.79 -2.48 -7.46
N GLY A 373 0.36 -3.03 -7.07
CA GLY A 373 0.93 -4.23 -7.68
C GLY A 373 0.25 -5.53 -7.26
N ILE A 374 0.94 -6.63 -7.51
CA ILE A 374 0.50 -7.98 -7.15
C ILE A 374 1.02 -8.38 -5.76
N LEU A 375 0.21 -9.11 -4.99
CA LEU A 375 0.61 -9.78 -3.75
C LEU A 375 0.88 -11.27 -4.04
N PRO A 376 2.11 -11.66 -4.43
CA PRO A 376 2.36 -12.96 -5.02
C PRO A 376 2.17 -14.12 -4.05
N ARG A 377 1.58 -15.21 -4.56
CA ARG A 377 1.40 -16.49 -3.87
C ARG A 377 2.09 -17.59 -4.66
N GLU A 378 2.70 -18.52 -3.96
CA GLU A 378 3.28 -19.74 -4.51
C GLU A 378 2.32 -20.90 -4.30
N VAL A 379 2.05 -21.64 -5.36
CA VAL A 379 1.21 -22.84 -5.35
C VAL A 379 1.94 -23.97 -4.66
N LEU A 380 1.30 -24.63 -3.72
CA LEU A 380 1.86 -25.75 -2.97
C LEU A 380 1.66 -27.09 -3.71
N SER A 381 2.25 -28.16 -3.14
CA SER A 381 2.13 -29.51 -3.68
C SER A 381 0.67 -29.91 -3.92
N GLY A 382 0.44 -30.59 -5.05
CA GLY A 382 -0.90 -30.91 -5.53
C GLY A 382 -1.53 -29.84 -6.45
N GLY A 383 -0.91 -28.66 -6.59
CA GLY A 383 -1.44 -27.62 -7.48
C GLY A 383 -2.69 -26.93 -6.96
N ILE A 384 -3.29 -26.08 -7.79
CA ILE A 384 -4.56 -25.39 -7.53
C ILE A 384 -5.35 -25.21 -8.81
N THR A 385 -6.67 -25.18 -8.71
CA THR A 385 -7.54 -24.78 -9.83
C THR A 385 -7.95 -23.33 -9.65
N VAL A 386 -7.67 -22.48 -10.65
CA VAL A 386 -8.10 -21.08 -10.70
C VAL A 386 -8.88 -20.86 -12.00
N GLU A 387 -10.14 -20.43 -11.88
CA GLU A 387 -11.07 -20.23 -13.01
C GLU A 387 -11.17 -21.47 -13.93
N GLY A 388 -11.19 -22.66 -13.36
CA GLY A 388 -11.22 -23.93 -14.10
C GLY A 388 -9.90 -24.33 -14.74
N ARG A 389 -8.80 -23.58 -14.51
CA ARG A 389 -7.47 -23.88 -15.03
C ARG A 389 -6.62 -24.54 -13.95
N ALA A 390 -6.10 -25.73 -14.23
CA ALA A 390 -5.13 -26.37 -13.36
C ALA A 390 -3.78 -25.63 -13.42
N ILE A 391 -3.33 -25.15 -12.27
CA ILE A 391 -2.06 -24.45 -12.09
C ILE A 391 -1.11 -25.35 -11.30
N PRO A 392 0.07 -25.69 -11.85
CA PRO A 392 0.99 -26.62 -11.20
C PRO A 392 1.66 -26.03 -9.97
N GLU A 393 2.15 -26.94 -9.11
CA GLU A 393 3.00 -26.63 -7.97
C GLU A 393 4.18 -25.72 -8.34
N GLY A 394 4.59 -24.86 -7.41
CA GLY A 394 5.71 -23.93 -7.56
C GLY A 394 5.41 -22.71 -8.41
N THR A 395 4.24 -22.66 -9.10
CA THR A 395 3.85 -21.48 -9.88
C THR A 395 3.55 -20.32 -8.95
N VAL A 396 4.04 -19.13 -9.30
CA VAL A 396 3.69 -17.88 -8.61
C VAL A 396 2.44 -17.28 -9.26
N ILE A 397 1.42 -17.03 -8.45
CA ILE A 397 0.12 -16.52 -8.93
C ILE A 397 -0.35 -15.32 -8.10
N GLY A 398 -1.27 -14.52 -8.66
CA GLY A 398 -1.95 -13.45 -7.95
C GLY A 398 -2.82 -12.57 -8.84
N VAL A 399 -3.42 -11.56 -8.23
CA VAL A 399 -4.27 -10.56 -8.86
C VAL A 399 -3.67 -9.18 -8.60
N PRO A 400 -3.28 -8.41 -9.62
CA PRO A 400 -2.78 -7.05 -9.43
C PRO A 400 -3.91 -6.10 -9.05
N HIS A 401 -3.75 -5.39 -7.93
CA HIS A 401 -4.83 -4.58 -7.36
C HIS A 401 -5.24 -3.41 -8.28
N TYR A 402 -4.28 -2.64 -8.79
CA TYR A 402 -4.60 -1.56 -9.74
C TYR A 402 -5.38 -2.08 -10.95
N THR A 403 -4.99 -3.23 -11.48
CA THR A 403 -5.63 -3.81 -12.67
C THR A 403 -7.09 -4.20 -12.41
N ILE A 404 -7.36 -4.93 -11.33
CA ILE A 404 -8.73 -5.36 -11.03
C ILE A 404 -9.62 -4.18 -10.62
N HIS A 405 -9.06 -3.16 -9.96
CA HIS A 405 -9.78 -1.95 -9.60
C HIS A 405 -10.13 -1.07 -10.80
N HIS A 406 -9.49 -1.28 -11.95
CA HIS A 406 -9.78 -0.59 -13.21
C HIS A 406 -10.40 -1.52 -14.27
N ASN A 407 -10.97 -2.64 -13.86
CA ASN A 407 -11.67 -3.55 -14.76
C ASN A 407 -13.11 -3.08 -14.96
N GLU A 408 -13.46 -2.72 -16.20
CA GLU A 408 -14.78 -2.20 -16.59
C GLU A 408 -15.95 -3.15 -16.27
N SER A 409 -15.68 -4.46 -16.20
CA SER A 409 -16.69 -5.45 -15.82
C SER A 409 -17.19 -5.30 -14.38
N TYR A 410 -16.41 -4.65 -13.51
CA TYR A 410 -16.76 -4.38 -12.12
C TYR A 410 -17.01 -2.90 -11.85
N TYR A 411 -16.37 -2.03 -12.62
CA TYR A 411 -16.39 -0.59 -12.44
C TYR A 411 -16.60 0.11 -13.79
N PRO A 412 -17.87 0.28 -14.24
CA PRO A 412 -18.14 1.09 -15.42
C PRO A 412 -17.50 2.47 -15.32
N SER A 413 -16.89 2.95 -16.41
CA SER A 413 -16.08 4.18 -16.43
C SER A 413 -15.00 4.17 -15.33
N PRO A 414 -14.02 3.23 -15.40
CA PRO A 414 -13.16 2.88 -14.27
C PRO A 414 -12.16 3.97 -13.88
N TYR A 415 -12.00 5.02 -14.69
CA TYR A 415 -11.09 6.16 -14.41
C TYR A 415 -11.80 7.38 -13.84
N GLU A 416 -13.15 7.33 -13.76
CA GLU A 416 -13.94 8.42 -13.18
C GLU A 416 -14.11 8.23 -11.67
N TYR A 417 -14.04 9.35 -10.93
CA TYR A 417 -14.26 9.37 -9.49
C TYR A 417 -15.74 9.48 -9.18
N VAL A 418 -16.36 8.36 -8.80
CA VAL A 418 -17.80 8.22 -8.58
C VAL A 418 -18.06 7.55 -7.22
N PRO A 419 -18.04 8.30 -6.11
CA PRO A 419 -18.35 7.75 -4.78
C PRO A 419 -19.73 7.07 -4.70
N GLU A 420 -20.68 7.52 -5.51
CA GLU A 420 -22.04 7.01 -5.57
C GLU A 420 -22.12 5.52 -5.93
N ARG A 421 -21.09 4.96 -6.59
CA ARG A 421 -21.07 3.50 -6.91
C ARG A 421 -21.03 2.60 -5.66
N TRP A 422 -20.73 3.17 -4.50
CA TRP A 422 -20.69 2.45 -3.21
C TRP A 422 -21.98 2.56 -2.39
N LEU A 423 -22.98 3.29 -2.89
CA LEU A 423 -24.18 3.67 -2.14
C LEU A 423 -25.45 3.25 -2.87
N VAL A 424 -26.14 2.25 -2.35
CA VAL A 424 -27.43 1.81 -2.89
C VAL A 424 -28.42 2.97 -2.91
N GLY A 425 -29.09 3.18 -4.04
CA GLY A 425 -30.07 4.24 -4.23
C GLY A 425 -29.49 5.64 -4.48
N ALA A 426 -28.17 5.81 -4.46
CA ALA A 426 -27.54 7.06 -4.84
C ALA A 426 -27.63 7.30 -6.35
N LEU A 427 -27.86 8.55 -6.76
CA LEU A 427 -27.88 8.93 -8.17
C LEU A 427 -26.47 8.91 -8.74
N ASN A 428 -26.20 8.02 -9.69
CA ASN A 428 -24.92 7.96 -10.38
C ASN A 428 -24.79 9.14 -11.35
N PRO A 429 -23.79 10.03 -11.18
CA PRO A 429 -23.66 11.25 -11.97
C PRO A 429 -23.31 11.01 -13.45
N LEU A 430 -22.85 9.81 -13.80
CA LEU A 430 -22.47 9.47 -15.17
C LEU A 430 -23.67 8.92 -15.98
N THR A 431 -24.56 8.18 -15.34
CA THR A 431 -25.70 7.52 -16.00
C THR A 431 -27.03 8.24 -15.76
N GLY A 432 -27.15 9.02 -14.68
CA GLY A 432 -28.41 9.60 -14.23
C GLY A 432 -29.36 8.59 -13.57
N GLU A 433 -28.91 7.35 -13.36
CA GLU A 433 -29.69 6.26 -12.75
C GLU A 433 -29.30 6.06 -11.28
N LYS A 434 -30.17 5.45 -10.50
CA LYS A 434 -29.87 5.07 -9.12
C LYS A 434 -29.03 3.80 -9.09
N THR A 435 -27.93 3.84 -8.35
CA THR A 435 -27.08 2.67 -8.11
C THR A 435 -27.88 1.56 -7.42
N THR A 436 -27.86 0.38 -8.00
CA THR A 436 -28.58 -0.80 -7.50
C THR A 436 -27.75 -1.57 -6.46
N GLU A 437 -28.41 -2.45 -5.70
CA GLU A 437 -27.74 -3.36 -4.75
C GLU A 437 -26.79 -4.32 -5.47
N ASP A 438 -27.16 -4.84 -6.64
CA ASP A 438 -26.34 -5.74 -7.44
C ASP A 438 -25.07 -5.04 -7.95
N GLU A 439 -25.16 -3.78 -8.37
CA GLU A 439 -23.99 -3.00 -8.81
C GLU A 439 -23.02 -2.75 -7.65
N VAL A 440 -23.53 -2.38 -6.47
CA VAL A 440 -22.70 -2.22 -5.26
C VAL A 440 -22.03 -3.53 -4.88
N ALA A 441 -22.77 -4.64 -4.89
CA ALA A 441 -22.25 -5.97 -4.58
C ALA A 441 -21.18 -6.42 -5.60
N LEU A 442 -21.39 -6.14 -6.89
CA LEU A 442 -20.44 -6.42 -7.96
C LEU A 442 -19.14 -5.63 -7.76
N ALA A 443 -19.23 -4.33 -7.55
CA ALA A 443 -18.08 -3.46 -7.27
C ALA A 443 -17.32 -3.93 -6.01
N ALA A 444 -18.02 -4.21 -4.91
CA ALA A 444 -17.44 -4.70 -3.67
C ALA A 444 -16.73 -6.06 -3.85
N SER A 445 -17.20 -6.92 -4.76
CA SER A 445 -16.63 -8.25 -5.01
C SER A 445 -15.21 -8.21 -5.58
N ALA A 446 -14.83 -7.12 -6.25
CA ALA A 446 -13.53 -6.89 -6.86
C ALA A 446 -12.67 -5.88 -6.08
N PHE A 447 -13.21 -5.27 -5.02
CA PHE A 447 -12.55 -4.26 -4.20
C PHE A 447 -11.64 -4.90 -3.13
N CYS A 448 -10.34 -4.76 -3.28
CA CYS A 448 -9.38 -5.44 -2.44
C CYS A 448 -8.18 -4.59 -1.95
N PRO A 449 -8.35 -3.29 -1.60
CA PRO A 449 -7.21 -2.46 -1.17
C PRO A 449 -6.54 -2.99 0.10
N PHE A 450 -7.27 -3.75 0.92
CA PHE A 450 -6.77 -4.42 2.12
C PHE A 450 -6.51 -5.92 1.92
N SER A 451 -6.50 -6.41 0.66
CA SER A 451 -6.50 -7.84 0.33
C SER A 451 -7.67 -8.58 1.00
N ILE A 452 -7.73 -9.90 0.87
CA ILE A 452 -8.79 -10.74 1.45
C ILE A 452 -8.22 -11.99 2.13
N GLY A 453 -9.07 -12.70 2.87
CA GLY A 453 -8.78 -13.99 3.50
C GLY A 453 -7.77 -13.91 4.66
N PRO A 454 -7.12 -15.02 5.00
CA PRO A 454 -6.32 -15.12 6.22
C PRO A 454 -5.07 -14.23 6.21
N ARG A 455 -4.65 -13.74 5.04
CA ARG A 455 -3.52 -12.81 4.86
C ARG A 455 -3.98 -11.37 4.57
N GLY A 456 -5.27 -11.08 4.75
CA GLY A 456 -5.82 -9.73 4.65
C GLY A 456 -5.23 -8.77 5.68
N CYS A 457 -5.30 -7.48 5.42
CA CYS A 457 -4.73 -6.44 6.28
C CYS A 457 -5.33 -6.47 7.68
N ILE A 458 -4.48 -6.56 8.71
CA ILE A 458 -4.90 -6.52 10.11
C ILE A 458 -5.26 -5.10 10.54
N GLY A 459 -4.57 -4.10 9.97
CA GLY A 459 -4.75 -2.69 10.29
C GLY A 459 -5.93 -2.01 9.56
N LYS A 460 -6.80 -2.77 8.86
CA LYS A 460 -7.94 -2.19 8.13
C LYS A 460 -8.80 -1.27 9.00
N GLY A 461 -9.13 -1.70 10.22
CA GLY A 461 -9.93 -0.91 11.16
C GLY A 461 -9.21 0.40 11.55
N LEU A 462 -7.93 0.30 11.92
CA LEU A 462 -7.10 1.46 12.26
C LEU A 462 -7.02 2.47 11.10
N ALA A 463 -6.74 1.99 9.89
CA ALA A 463 -6.63 2.85 8.73
C ALA A 463 -7.91 3.65 8.47
N TYR A 464 -9.09 3.02 8.61
CA TYR A 464 -10.35 3.76 8.49
C TYR A 464 -10.58 4.75 9.63
N VAL A 465 -10.20 4.41 10.87
CA VAL A 465 -10.26 5.35 11.99
C VAL A 465 -9.39 6.58 11.73
N GLU A 466 -8.16 6.39 11.29
CA GLU A 466 -7.25 7.49 10.94
C GLU A 466 -7.80 8.34 9.80
N MET A 467 -8.19 7.71 8.67
CA MET A 467 -8.70 8.42 7.50
C MET A 467 -9.98 9.19 7.78
N THR A 468 -10.98 8.55 8.44
CA THR A 468 -12.28 9.20 8.66
C THR A 468 -12.17 10.35 9.65
N ASN A 469 -11.43 10.20 10.76
CA ASN A 469 -11.23 11.30 11.72
C ASN A 469 -10.47 12.46 11.08
N THR A 470 -9.37 12.18 10.36
CA THR A 470 -8.56 13.24 9.74
C THR A 470 -9.32 14.00 8.69
N LEU A 471 -9.96 13.29 7.76
CA LEU A 471 -10.68 13.92 6.64
C LEU A 471 -11.93 14.64 7.11
N ALA A 472 -12.70 14.07 8.05
CA ALA A 472 -13.88 14.72 8.59
C ALA A 472 -13.54 16.01 9.34
N ARG A 473 -12.52 15.99 10.23
CA ARG A 473 -12.07 17.20 10.94
C ARG A 473 -11.53 18.25 9.99
N THR A 474 -10.79 17.86 8.96
CA THR A 474 -10.29 18.77 7.94
C THR A 474 -11.44 19.47 7.20
N MET A 475 -12.45 18.71 6.73
CA MET A 475 -13.60 19.24 5.99
C MET A 475 -14.55 20.04 6.89
N TYR A 476 -14.61 19.73 8.17
CA TYR A 476 -15.36 20.51 9.13
C TYR A 476 -14.71 21.89 9.34
N LEU A 477 -13.40 21.92 9.54
CA LEU A 477 -12.66 23.14 9.87
C LEU A 477 -12.36 24.04 8.68
N TYR A 478 -12.18 23.45 7.48
CA TYR A 478 -11.65 24.17 6.33
C TYR A 478 -12.47 23.96 5.06
N ASP A 479 -12.56 25.02 4.26
CA ASP A 479 -12.79 24.90 2.82
C ASP A 479 -11.47 24.55 2.14
N MET A 480 -11.54 23.78 1.06
CA MET A 480 -10.37 23.28 0.34
C MET A 480 -10.49 23.54 -1.15
N ARG A 481 -9.36 23.82 -1.80
CA ARG A 481 -9.28 23.88 -3.26
C ARG A 481 -7.93 23.41 -3.78
N LYS A 482 -7.89 23.01 -5.03
CA LYS A 482 -6.63 22.82 -5.75
C LYS A 482 -5.85 24.14 -5.73
N ALA A 483 -4.54 24.07 -5.49
CA ALA A 483 -3.68 25.25 -5.48
C ALA A 483 -3.72 25.97 -6.84
N ILE A 484 -3.85 27.30 -6.79
CA ILE A 484 -3.95 28.14 -7.99
C ILE A 484 -2.56 28.53 -8.47
N GLY A 485 -2.35 28.49 -9.80
CA GLY A 485 -1.10 28.92 -10.43
C GLY A 485 0.09 27.94 -10.28
N ILE A 486 -0.16 26.75 -9.75
CA ILE A 486 0.86 25.69 -9.57
C ILE A 486 0.46 24.46 -10.37
N VAL A 487 1.43 23.87 -11.08
CA VAL A 487 1.26 22.54 -11.68
C VAL A 487 1.32 21.51 -10.56
N ASP A 488 0.24 20.76 -10.38
CA ASP A 488 0.19 19.72 -9.36
C ASP A 488 1.00 18.49 -9.81
N PRO A 489 2.08 18.12 -9.11
CA PRO A 489 2.93 17.00 -9.51
C PRO A 489 2.23 15.63 -9.38
N ALA A 490 1.06 15.58 -8.74
CA ALA A 490 0.27 14.36 -8.64
C ALA A 490 -0.56 14.07 -9.90
N GLU A 491 -0.73 15.03 -10.80
CA GLU A 491 -1.56 14.85 -12.00
C GLU A 491 -0.84 14.07 -13.10
N GLY A 492 -1.61 13.26 -13.83
CA GLY A 492 -1.15 12.72 -15.10
C GLY A 492 -0.98 13.82 -16.17
N ASN A 493 -0.15 13.56 -17.16
CA ASN A 493 0.09 14.49 -18.26
C ASN A 493 -0.23 13.80 -19.58
N PRO A 494 -1.06 14.39 -20.48
CA PRO A 494 -1.40 13.81 -21.77
C PRO A 494 -0.19 13.44 -22.66
N LYS A 495 0.97 14.04 -22.40
CA LYS A 495 2.23 13.74 -23.11
C LYS A 495 2.98 12.53 -22.54
N ASN A 496 2.56 12.03 -21.38
CA ASN A 496 3.21 10.89 -20.74
C ASN A 496 2.79 9.56 -21.40
N GLU A 497 3.52 8.52 -21.06
CA GLU A 497 3.25 7.15 -21.52
C GLU A 497 1.86 6.66 -21.10
N TRP A 498 1.38 5.63 -21.80
CA TRP A 498 0.09 5.00 -21.54
C TRP A 498 -0.03 4.50 -20.09
N GLY A 499 -1.07 4.94 -19.42
CA GLY A 499 -1.31 4.75 -17.98
C GLY A 499 -0.91 5.95 -17.10
N ARG A 500 -0.08 6.89 -17.64
CA ARG A 500 0.30 8.13 -16.93
C ARG A 500 -0.23 9.41 -17.59
N HIS A 501 -1.03 9.26 -18.64
CA HIS A 501 -1.50 10.34 -19.50
C HIS A 501 -2.79 11.02 -19.02
N ARG A 502 -3.48 10.48 -18.01
CA ARG A 502 -4.79 11.00 -17.54
C ARG A 502 -4.61 12.08 -16.48
N PRO A 503 -4.98 13.35 -16.75
CA PRO A 503 -4.84 14.44 -15.76
C PRO A 503 -5.68 14.24 -14.50
N GLY A 504 -6.85 13.59 -14.63
CA GLY A 504 -7.76 13.30 -13.53
C GLY A 504 -7.35 12.12 -12.64
N GLU A 505 -6.25 11.43 -12.97
CA GLU A 505 -5.77 10.26 -12.24
C GLU A 505 -4.52 10.61 -11.44
N MET A 506 -4.53 10.33 -10.14
CA MET A 506 -3.38 10.53 -9.26
C MET A 506 -2.24 9.60 -9.64
N GLN A 507 -1.07 10.17 -9.94
CA GLN A 507 0.10 9.41 -10.34
C GLN A 507 0.84 8.86 -9.13
N LEU A 508 1.07 7.56 -9.14
CA LEU A 508 1.75 6.81 -8.09
C LEU A 508 2.98 6.08 -8.66
N VAL A 509 4.01 5.94 -7.83
CA VAL A 509 5.22 5.17 -8.13
C VAL A 509 5.22 3.90 -7.30
N ASP A 510 5.35 2.73 -7.93
CA ASP A 510 5.38 1.45 -7.22
C ASP A 510 6.73 1.26 -6.51
N THR A 511 6.70 1.31 -5.19
CA THR A 511 7.82 0.96 -4.30
C THR A 511 7.45 -0.23 -3.40
N PHE A 512 6.57 -1.10 -3.83
CA PHE A 512 5.74 -2.08 -3.15
C PHE A 512 4.49 -1.46 -2.53
N THR A 513 4.62 -0.47 -1.69
CA THR A 513 3.62 0.55 -1.42
C THR A 513 3.65 1.60 -2.54
N SER A 514 2.70 2.52 -2.55
CA SER A 514 2.61 3.54 -3.60
C SER A 514 3.21 4.86 -3.12
N ALA A 515 4.43 5.19 -3.58
CA ALA A 515 4.99 6.52 -3.37
C ALA A 515 4.21 7.57 -4.18
N LYS A 516 4.08 8.75 -3.63
CA LYS A 516 3.21 9.82 -4.11
C LYS A 516 3.88 11.18 -4.05
N ASN A 517 3.45 12.10 -4.91
CA ASN A 517 3.96 13.47 -4.95
C ASN A 517 2.78 14.45 -5.16
N GLY A 518 2.34 15.17 -4.13
CA GLY A 518 1.10 15.97 -4.11
C GLY A 518 -0.10 15.21 -3.49
N PRO A 519 -1.34 15.71 -3.62
CA PRO A 519 -1.72 16.95 -4.32
C PRO A 519 -1.26 18.24 -3.61
N MET A 520 -1.29 19.33 -4.36
CA MET A 520 -1.08 20.69 -3.86
C MET A 520 -2.44 21.32 -3.56
N ILE A 521 -2.71 21.60 -2.27
CA ILE A 521 -4.01 22.10 -1.79
C ILE A 521 -3.85 23.37 -0.98
N GLU A 522 -4.78 24.31 -1.14
CA GLU A 522 -4.94 25.49 -0.31
C GLU A 522 -6.16 25.31 0.60
N PHE A 523 -6.04 25.79 1.83
CA PHE A 523 -7.06 25.71 2.86
C PHE A 523 -7.51 27.10 3.28
N ARG A 524 -8.79 27.25 3.61
CA ARG A 524 -9.38 28.44 4.20
C ARG A 524 -10.27 28.05 5.36
N LYS A 525 -10.16 28.74 6.48
CA LYS A 525 -11.04 28.48 7.63
C LYS A 525 -12.51 28.62 7.22
N ALA A 526 -13.33 27.65 7.56
CA ALA A 526 -14.75 27.64 7.19
C ALA A 526 -15.52 28.72 7.94
N GLU A 527 -16.48 29.36 7.29
CA GLU A 527 -17.22 30.54 7.83
C GLU A 527 -18.02 30.21 9.11
N HIS A 528 -18.49 28.98 9.29
CA HIS A 528 -19.23 28.58 10.49
C HIS A 528 -18.33 28.43 11.73
N ILE A 529 -17.01 28.33 11.56
CA ILE A 529 -16.05 28.31 12.66
C ILE A 529 -15.81 29.74 13.11
N LYS A 530 -16.54 30.14 14.13
CA LYS A 530 -16.32 31.47 14.75
C LYS A 530 -14.90 31.55 15.32
N THR A 531 -14.21 32.64 15.03
CA THR A 531 -12.89 32.99 15.57
C THR A 531 -12.94 33.19 17.07
#